data_bcae8ec6d376a5872d2a3a1c4c31ebba
#
_entry.id   bcae8ec6d376a5872d2a3a1c4c31ebba
#
_cell.length_a   1.000
_cell.length_b   1.000
_cell.length_c   1.000
_cell.angle_alpha   90.00
_cell.angle_beta   90.00
_cell.angle_gamma   90.00
#
_symmetry.space_group_name_H-M   'P 1'
#
loop_
_entity.id
_entity.type
_entity.pdbx_description
1 polymer ?
#
loop_
_entity_poly.entity_id
_entity_poly.type
_entity_poly.pdbx_seq_one_letter_code
_entity_poly.pdbx_strand_id
1 'polypeptide(L)'
;MHNQHSPHIDQATIDRWQADGAVLLKGVFTPWVERLAEGVTALMASPSEYGHARTVIPKDGSPPFFQDYCNWSRIPAFSEFVFQSAAAEIAAA
;
A
#
# COMPACT_ATOMS: atom_id res chain seq x y z
N MET A 1 7.16 -15.16 12.02
CA MET A 1 6.94 -14.40 12.08
C MET A 1 7.07 -13.39 12.30
N HIS A 2 7.21 -12.98 12.56
CA HIS A 2 7.11 -12.11 12.84
C HIS A 2 7.12 -10.91 12.80
N ASN A 3 6.60 -10.54 12.63
CA ASN A 3 6.60 -9.34 12.62
C ASN A 3 6.80 -8.75 13.85
N GLN A 4 7.63 -8.23 14.12
CA GLN A 4 8.04 -7.90 15.26
C GLN A 4 7.79 -6.56 15.67
N HIS A 5 7.46 -5.71 14.82
CA HIS A 5 7.27 -4.31 15.14
C HIS A 5 5.89 -3.85 14.75
N SER A 6 4.90 -4.35 15.44
CA SER A 6 3.56 -3.82 15.30
C SER A 6 3.55 -2.42 15.88
N PRO A 7 3.19 -1.40 15.12
CA PRO A 7 3.11 -0.04 15.65
C PRO A 7 2.05 0.03 16.73
N HIS A 8 2.38 0.69 17.82
CA HIS A 8 1.39 0.94 18.84
C HIS A 8 0.50 2.11 18.43
N ILE A 9 -0.80 1.86 18.37
CA ILE A 9 -1.78 2.90 18.06
C ILE A 9 -2.37 3.37 19.36
N ASP A 10 -2.01 4.57 19.81
CA ASP A 10 -2.46 5.07 21.08
C ASP A 10 -3.89 5.62 21.01
N GLN A 11 -4.48 5.85 22.16
CA GLN A 11 -5.86 6.30 22.25
C GLN A 11 -6.05 7.68 21.61
N ALA A 12 -5.05 8.57 21.74
CA ALA A 12 -5.15 9.89 21.13
C ALA A 12 -5.26 9.82 19.63
N THR A 13 -4.55 8.87 18.99
CA THR A 13 -4.64 8.66 17.54
C THR A 13 -6.02 8.15 17.15
N ILE A 14 -6.56 7.20 17.92
CA ILE A 14 -7.90 6.65 17.66
C ILE A 14 -8.94 7.75 17.78
N ASP A 15 -8.85 8.57 18.83
CA ASP A 15 -9.78 9.67 19.06
C ASP A 15 -9.75 10.67 17.90
N ARG A 16 -8.54 10.94 17.39
CA ARG A 16 -8.39 11.87 16.26
C ARG A 16 -9.04 11.32 15.01
N TRP A 17 -8.85 10.00 14.76
CA TRP A 17 -9.49 9.37 13.62
C TRP A 17 -11.01 9.42 13.75
N GLN A 18 -11.54 9.16 14.93
CA GLN A 18 -12.98 9.20 15.14
C GLN A 18 -13.55 10.62 14.97
N ALA A 19 -12.80 11.62 15.38
CA ALA A 19 -13.25 13.01 15.26
C ALA A 19 -13.18 13.52 13.82
N ASP A 20 -12.12 13.16 13.09
CA ASP A 20 -11.83 13.75 11.79
C ASP A 20 -12.14 12.84 10.61
N GLY A 21 -12.36 11.56 10.84
CA GLY A 21 -12.59 10.58 9.78
C GLY A 21 -11.33 10.11 9.09
N ALA A 22 -10.18 10.68 9.43
CA ALA A 22 -8.89 10.31 8.86
C ALA A 22 -7.77 10.70 9.82
N VAL A 23 -6.67 9.98 9.76
CA VAL A 23 -5.49 10.30 10.55
C VAL A 23 -4.24 9.86 9.79
N LEU A 24 -3.18 10.65 9.86
CA LEU A 24 -1.92 10.33 9.23
C LEU A 24 -1.01 9.60 10.23
N LEU A 25 -0.52 8.43 9.84
CA LEU A 25 0.44 7.66 10.63
C LEU A 25 1.77 7.65 9.88
N LYS A 26 2.71 8.46 10.33
CA LYS A 26 3.99 8.59 9.63
C LYS A 26 4.91 7.43 9.95
N GLY A 27 5.56 6.90 8.92
CA GLY A 27 6.64 5.93 9.08
C GLY A 27 6.25 4.52 9.46
N VAL A 28 4.96 4.20 9.58
CA VAL A 28 4.54 2.88 10.06
C VAL A 28 4.85 1.77 9.06
N PHE A 29 4.97 2.10 7.77
CA PHE A 29 5.28 1.12 6.74
C PHE A 29 6.66 1.33 6.11
N THR A 30 7.51 2.14 6.72
CA THR A 30 8.86 2.37 6.19
C THR A 30 9.62 1.07 5.88
N PRO A 31 9.55 0.03 6.74
CA PRO A 31 10.25 -1.22 6.44
C PRO A 31 9.76 -1.91 5.16
N TRP A 32 8.61 -1.54 4.63
CA TRP A 32 8.02 -2.17 3.45
C TRP A 32 8.27 -1.39 2.16
N VAL A 33 8.84 -0.19 2.23
CA VAL A 33 8.95 0.70 1.07
C VAL A 33 9.74 0.04 -0.07
N GLU A 34 10.90 -0.52 0.23
CA GLU A 34 11.72 -1.15 -0.82
C GLU A 34 11.04 -2.36 -1.42
N ARG A 35 10.44 -3.20 -0.59
CA ARG A 35 9.76 -4.42 -1.06
C ARG A 35 8.56 -4.07 -1.92
N LEU A 36 7.79 -3.06 -1.53
CA LEU A 36 6.65 -2.61 -2.31
C LEU A 36 7.10 -1.97 -3.63
N ALA A 37 8.21 -1.25 -3.63
CA ALA A 37 8.76 -0.70 -4.86
C ALA A 37 9.16 -1.81 -5.84
N GLU A 38 9.73 -2.91 -5.35
CA GLU A 38 10.01 -4.09 -6.17
C GLU A 38 8.72 -4.64 -6.78
N GLY A 39 7.66 -4.70 -5.96
CA GLY A 39 6.35 -5.17 -6.44
C GLY A 39 5.79 -4.30 -7.54
N VAL A 40 5.89 -2.99 -7.39
CA VAL A 40 5.42 -2.05 -8.42
C VAL A 40 6.22 -2.23 -9.71
N THR A 41 7.54 -2.39 -9.62
CA THR A 41 8.38 -2.64 -10.78
C THR A 41 7.96 -3.92 -11.50
N ALA A 42 7.73 -4.99 -10.73
CA ALA A 42 7.27 -6.26 -11.30
C ALA A 42 5.91 -6.14 -11.97
N LEU A 43 5.00 -5.39 -11.32
CA LEU A 43 3.67 -5.16 -11.87
C LEU A 43 3.72 -4.40 -13.18
N MET A 44 4.54 -3.36 -13.26
CA MET A 44 4.66 -2.55 -14.48
C MET A 44 5.28 -3.35 -15.62
N ALA A 45 6.20 -4.29 -15.30
CA ALA A 45 6.81 -5.15 -16.30
C ALA A 45 5.84 -6.22 -16.82
N SER A 46 4.86 -6.61 -15.99
CA SER A 46 3.90 -7.65 -16.33
C SER A 46 2.52 -7.27 -15.77
N PRO A 47 1.84 -6.31 -16.41
CA PRO A 47 0.53 -5.86 -15.95
C PRO A 47 -0.50 -6.98 -15.94
N SER A 48 -1.58 -6.78 -15.19
CA SER A 48 -2.64 -7.77 -15.11
C SER A 48 -3.33 -7.95 -16.47
N GLU A 49 -4.06 -9.06 -16.60
CA GLU A 49 -4.86 -9.31 -17.81
C GLU A 49 -6.21 -8.60 -17.77
N TYR A 50 -6.50 -7.91 -16.66
CA TYR A 50 -7.73 -7.13 -16.58
C TYR A 50 -7.62 -5.91 -17.52
N GLY A 51 -8.73 -5.51 -18.10
CA GLY A 51 -8.75 -4.38 -19.02
C GLY A 51 -8.48 -3.03 -18.37
N HIS A 52 -8.13 -3.03 -17.07
CA HIS A 52 -7.85 -1.80 -16.33
C HIS A 52 -6.38 -1.41 -16.35
N ALA A 53 -5.46 -2.36 -16.65
CA ALA A 53 -4.04 -2.06 -16.61
C ALA A 53 -3.66 -1.16 -17.79
N ARG A 54 -3.12 0.01 -17.50
CA ARG A 54 -2.71 0.94 -18.54
C ARG A 54 -1.82 2.05 -17.99
N THR A 55 -1.02 2.61 -18.91
CA THR A 55 -0.31 3.84 -18.62
C THR A 55 -1.16 5.01 -19.10
N VAL A 56 -1.42 5.96 -18.23
CA VAL A 56 -2.21 7.14 -18.57
C VAL A 56 -1.25 8.28 -18.90
N ILE A 57 -1.45 8.89 -20.08
CA ILE A 57 -0.63 10.01 -20.54
C ILE A 57 -1.50 11.28 -20.48
N PRO A 58 -1.24 12.17 -19.50
CA PRO A 58 -2.04 13.40 -19.37
C PRO A 58 -1.86 14.31 -20.57
N LYS A 59 -2.93 15.03 -20.94
CA LYS A 59 -2.90 15.93 -22.08
C LYS A 59 -2.17 17.25 -21.79
N ASP A 60 -1.98 17.56 -20.52
CA ASP A 60 -1.37 18.84 -20.09
C ASP A 60 0.16 18.78 -20.03
N GLY A 61 0.78 17.69 -20.46
CA GLY A 61 2.23 17.53 -20.45
C GLY A 61 2.79 17.04 -19.12
N SER A 62 1.95 16.71 -18.15
CA SER A 62 2.40 16.13 -16.90
C SER A 62 3.00 14.73 -17.16
N PRO A 63 3.85 14.23 -16.26
CA PRO A 63 4.40 12.89 -16.43
C PRO A 63 3.31 11.83 -16.52
N PRO A 64 3.49 10.79 -17.33
CA PRO A 64 2.53 9.69 -17.40
C PRO A 64 2.48 8.93 -16.08
N PHE A 65 1.36 8.26 -15.83
CA PHE A 65 1.25 7.38 -14.67
C PHE A 65 0.60 6.07 -15.07
N PHE A 66 0.97 5.02 -14.32
CA PHE A 66 0.50 3.67 -14.54
C PHE A 66 -0.62 3.36 -13.54
N GLN A 67 -1.62 2.58 -13.98
CA GLN A 67 -2.66 2.09 -13.07
C GLN A 67 -2.99 0.65 -13.37
N ASP A 68 -3.31 -0.10 -12.32
CA ASP A 68 -3.77 -1.48 -12.39
C ASP A 68 -4.52 -1.78 -11.09
N TYR A 69 -5.27 -2.88 -11.05
CA TYR A 69 -6.11 -3.22 -9.91
C TYR A 69 -6.00 -4.69 -9.54
N CYS A 70 -6.28 -4.99 -8.28
CA CYS A 70 -6.50 -6.36 -7.81
C CYS A 70 -5.30 -7.28 -8.00
N ASN A 71 -4.10 -6.77 -7.72
CA ASN A 71 -2.87 -7.53 -7.91
C ASN A 71 -2.26 -8.08 -6.63
N TRP A 72 -2.93 -7.94 -5.49
CA TRP A 72 -2.35 -8.30 -4.20
C TRP A 72 -1.95 -9.78 -4.12
N SER A 73 -2.71 -10.67 -4.77
CA SER A 73 -2.43 -12.11 -4.71
C SER A 73 -1.46 -12.56 -5.81
N ARG A 74 -1.33 -11.78 -6.87
CA ARG A 74 -0.49 -12.12 -8.02
C ARG A 74 0.96 -11.67 -7.86
N ILE A 75 1.18 -10.55 -7.17
CA ILE A 75 2.51 -9.98 -6.97
C ILE A 75 2.98 -10.35 -5.56
N PRO A 76 4.05 -11.16 -5.43
CA PRO A 76 4.48 -11.63 -4.10
C PRO A 76 4.71 -10.52 -3.07
N ALA A 77 5.29 -9.40 -3.47
CA ALA A 77 5.53 -8.29 -2.55
C ALA A 77 4.22 -7.77 -1.96
N PHE A 78 3.17 -7.70 -2.76
CA PHE A 78 1.87 -7.22 -2.29
C PHE A 78 1.18 -8.24 -1.39
N SER A 79 1.25 -9.52 -1.73
CA SER A 79 0.73 -10.58 -0.89
C SER A 79 1.42 -10.59 0.48
N GLU A 80 2.73 -10.44 0.49
CA GLU A 80 3.50 -10.36 1.73
C GLU A 80 3.04 -9.17 2.57
N PHE A 81 2.84 -8.01 1.95
CA PHE A 81 2.38 -6.83 2.66
C PHE A 81 1.01 -7.06 3.29
N VAL A 82 0.07 -7.63 2.53
CA VAL A 82 -1.28 -7.88 3.03
C VAL A 82 -1.26 -8.79 4.26
N PHE A 83 -0.47 -9.86 4.23
CA PHE A 83 -0.51 -10.87 5.29
C PHE A 83 0.52 -10.66 6.40
N GLN A 84 1.60 -9.95 6.15
CA GLN A 84 2.72 -9.89 7.10
C GLN A 84 2.96 -8.49 7.66
N SER A 85 2.44 -7.45 7.05
CA SER A 85 2.62 -6.11 7.58
C SER A 85 1.66 -5.84 8.74
N ALA A 86 1.85 -4.71 9.40
CA ALA A 86 0.99 -4.30 10.50
C ALA A 86 -0.35 -3.70 10.05
N ALA A 87 -0.65 -3.70 8.75
CA ALA A 87 -1.83 -3.01 8.23
C ALA A 87 -3.13 -3.49 8.89
N ALA A 88 -3.31 -4.81 9.02
CA ALA A 88 -4.53 -5.35 9.61
C ALA A 88 -4.63 -5.00 11.10
N GLU A 89 -3.53 -5.04 11.82
CA GLU A 89 -3.52 -4.68 13.24
C GLU A 89 -3.87 -3.21 13.46
N ILE A 90 -3.33 -2.35 12.61
CA ILE A 90 -3.63 -0.92 12.67
C ILE A 90 -5.12 -0.69 12.41
N ALA A 91 -5.66 -1.32 11.39
CA ALA A 91 -7.08 -1.16 11.05
C ALA A 91 -8.01 -1.66 12.14
N ALA A 92 -7.57 -2.68 12.89
CA ALA A 92 -8.37 -3.27 13.97
C ALA A 92 -8.29 -2.50 15.28
N ALA A 93 -7.38 -1.56 15.39
CA ALA A 93 -7.18 -0.83 16.63
C ALA A 93 -8.34 0.10 16.96
#